data_f90fa1683f86c9411e3e93a6bd6b438b
#
_entry.id   f90fa1683f86c9411e3e93a6bd6b438b
#
_cell.length_a   1.000
_cell.length_b   1.000
_cell.length_c   1.000
_cell.angle_alpha   90.00
_cell.angle_beta   90.00
_cell.angle_gamma   90.00
#
_symmetry.space_group_name_H-M   'P 1'
#
loop_
_entity.id
_entity.type
_entity.pdbx_description
1 polymer ?
#
loop_
_entity_poly.entity_id
_entity_poly.type
_entity_poly.pdbx_seq_one_letter_code
_entity_poly.pdbx_strand_id
1 'polypeptide(L)'
;TYINRWPHIKWLLTVANDGANSIFRALRDNTDGAQDRFLSEIVRIMEKYPWCDGIDIDLERGDGYSTHTESTAMFCNIYNTVKAYDPAKHMNICLPGMTSVNGSVGGENWCVYGDLDAYCDTASIMSYGMAWAGSAPGPVSPRSWLEGIYDYATKVMNPDKIFLGMPAYGWNWQIYDTPENLGKTYRGTSNTYYAAKLWMTGGYNFTDDAPPQPFLPIVAYWDDYDKAPYAFPHVYDYME
;
A
#
# COMPACT_ATOMS: atom_id res chain seq x y z
N THR A 1 -2.68 -25.76 -14.51
CA THR A 1 -2.25 -24.43 -14.03
C THR A 1 -3.45 -23.69 -13.41
N TYR A 2 -3.21 -22.76 -12.50
CA TYR A 2 -4.26 -21.93 -11.87
C TYR A 2 -5.07 -21.13 -12.91
N ILE A 3 -4.41 -20.65 -13.96
CA ILE A 3 -5.03 -19.90 -15.07
C ILE A 3 -6.15 -20.71 -15.72
N ASN A 4 -5.93 -21.98 -16.03
CA ASN A 4 -6.95 -22.84 -16.63
C ASN A 4 -8.11 -23.16 -15.66
N ARG A 5 -7.84 -23.13 -14.34
CA ARG A 5 -8.85 -23.38 -13.31
C ARG A 5 -9.80 -22.19 -13.12
N TRP A 6 -9.32 -20.98 -13.42
CA TRP A 6 -10.04 -19.73 -13.17
C TRP A 6 -10.01 -18.83 -14.40
N PRO A 7 -10.63 -19.25 -15.53
CA PRO A 7 -10.52 -18.54 -16.82
C PRO A 7 -11.25 -17.18 -16.84
N HIS A 8 -12.05 -16.88 -15.82
CA HIS A 8 -12.76 -15.60 -15.67
C HIS A 8 -11.93 -14.56 -14.90
N ILE A 9 -10.79 -14.96 -14.32
CA ILE A 9 -9.88 -14.05 -13.61
C ILE A 9 -8.86 -13.51 -14.60
N LYS A 10 -8.67 -12.19 -14.59
CA LYS A 10 -7.54 -11.55 -15.29
C LYS A 10 -6.27 -11.66 -14.45
N TRP A 11 -5.21 -12.11 -15.06
CA TRP A 11 -3.90 -12.30 -14.44
C TRP A 11 -2.96 -11.20 -14.90
N LEU A 12 -2.59 -10.30 -13.99
CA LEU A 12 -1.62 -9.24 -14.25
C LEU A 12 -0.27 -9.61 -13.63
N LEU A 13 0.81 -9.21 -14.29
CA LEU A 13 2.15 -9.30 -13.73
C LEU A 13 2.51 -7.98 -13.07
N THR A 14 2.78 -8.01 -11.78
CA THR A 14 3.18 -6.81 -11.04
C THR A 14 4.64 -6.47 -11.30
N VAL A 15 4.88 -5.21 -11.60
CA VAL A 15 6.21 -4.60 -11.73
C VAL A 15 6.31 -3.51 -10.68
N ALA A 16 7.20 -3.72 -9.71
CA ALA A 16 7.37 -2.84 -8.56
C ALA A 16 8.82 -2.35 -8.44
N ASN A 17 9.00 -1.20 -7.79
CA ASN A 17 10.33 -0.68 -7.45
C ASN A 17 10.71 -0.94 -5.98
N ASP A 18 9.91 -1.72 -5.24
CA ASP A 18 10.12 -2.03 -3.82
C ASP A 18 10.36 -0.79 -2.94
N GLY A 19 9.65 0.31 -3.26
CA GLY A 19 9.78 1.59 -2.58
C GLY A 19 11.14 2.28 -2.78
N ALA A 20 11.95 1.86 -3.77
CA ALA A 20 13.25 2.48 -4.06
C ALA A 20 13.08 3.79 -4.83
N ASN A 21 13.16 4.91 -4.12
CA ASN A 21 12.98 6.26 -4.68
C ASN A 21 13.94 6.57 -5.83
N SER A 22 15.16 6.06 -5.78
CA SER A 22 16.16 6.22 -6.86
C SER A 22 15.70 5.57 -8.17
N ILE A 23 15.03 4.41 -8.11
CA ILE A 23 14.50 3.74 -9.30
C ILE A 23 13.35 4.57 -9.87
N PHE A 24 12.40 5.03 -9.03
CA PHE A 24 11.31 5.87 -9.48
C PHE A 24 11.82 7.13 -10.21
N ARG A 25 12.78 7.83 -9.61
CA ARG A 25 13.41 9.03 -10.21
C ARG A 25 14.09 8.74 -11.54
N ALA A 26 14.87 7.67 -11.59
CA ALA A 26 15.58 7.28 -12.81
C ALA A 26 14.61 7.00 -13.97
N LEU A 27 13.49 6.35 -13.68
CA LEU A 27 12.44 6.10 -14.66
C LEU A 27 11.72 7.39 -15.07
N ARG A 28 11.30 8.20 -14.09
CA ARG A 28 10.61 9.47 -14.34
C ARG A 28 11.45 10.42 -15.19
N ASP A 29 12.73 10.59 -14.84
CA ASP A 29 13.64 11.54 -15.47
C ASP A 29 14.36 10.96 -16.71
N ASN A 30 14.09 9.70 -17.03
CA ASN A 30 14.77 8.92 -18.07
C ASN A 30 16.31 9.00 -17.97
N THR A 31 16.84 8.97 -16.74
CA THR A 31 18.27 9.07 -16.50
C THR A 31 19.02 7.96 -17.23
N ASP A 32 19.98 8.36 -18.08
CA ASP A 32 20.75 7.45 -18.93
C ASP A 32 19.88 6.48 -19.77
N GLY A 33 18.67 6.89 -20.17
CA GLY A 33 17.74 6.04 -20.92
C GLY A 33 17.08 4.94 -20.07
N ALA A 34 16.95 5.14 -18.75
CA ALA A 34 16.35 4.16 -17.85
C ALA A 34 14.89 3.86 -18.22
N GLN A 35 14.10 4.91 -18.54
CA GLN A 35 12.71 4.72 -18.96
C GLN A 35 12.61 3.94 -20.26
N ASP A 36 13.46 4.24 -21.25
CA ASP A 36 13.44 3.57 -22.55
C ASP A 36 13.73 2.07 -22.41
N ARG A 37 14.70 1.73 -21.54
CA ARG A 37 14.98 0.31 -21.23
C ARG A 37 13.81 -0.35 -20.52
N PHE A 38 13.21 0.34 -19.55
CA PHE A 38 12.06 -0.15 -18.80
C PHE A 38 10.87 -0.45 -19.73
N LEU A 39 10.54 0.46 -20.64
CA LEU A 39 9.47 0.27 -21.61
C LEU A 39 9.74 -0.93 -22.52
N SER A 40 11.00 -1.11 -22.95
CA SER A 40 11.41 -2.28 -23.72
C SER A 40 11.26 -3.58 -22.92
N GLU A 41 11.58 -3.57 -21.61
CA GLU A 41 11.40 -4.72 -20.74
C GLU A 41 9.92 -5.06 -20.47
N ILE A 42 9.04 -4.06 -20.39
CA ILE A 42 7.59 -4.27 -20.30
C ILE A 42 7.10 -5.08 -21.52
N VAL A 43 7.51 -4.71 -22.74
CA VAL A 43 7.17 -5.47 -23.95
C VAL A 43 7.73 -6.89 -23.87
N ARG A 44 9.01 -7.04 -23.52
CA ARG A 44 9.67 -8.35 -23.40
C ARG A 44 9.01 -9.27 -22.36
N ILE A 45 8.50 -8.71 -21.26
CA ILE A 45 7.77 -9.47 -20.24
C ILE A 45 6.45 -9.98 -20.81
N MET A 46 5.69 -9.15 -21.52
CA MET A 46 4.42 -9.56 -22.12
C MET A 46 4.62 -10.61 -23.23
N GLU A 47 5.70 -10.50 -24.02
CA GLU A 47 6.09 -11.52 -25.01
C GLU A 47 6.45 -12.86 -24.35
N LYS A 48 7.22 -12.79 -23.25
CA LYS A 48 7.67 -13.98 -22.52
C LYS A 48 6.52 -14.69 -21.80
N TYR A 49 5.53 -13.95 -21.35
CA TYR A 49 4.38 -14.45 -20.59
C TYR A 49 3.05 -14.12 -21.29
N PRO A 50 2.81 -14.70 -22.49
CA PRO A 50 1.64 -14.37 -23.31
C PRO A 50 0.31 -14.71 -22.64
N TRP A 51 0.33 -15.56 -21.62
CA TRP A 51 -0.83 -15.92 -20.81
C TRP A 51 -1.29 -14.82 -19.85
N CYS A 52 -0.46 -13.82 -19.54
CA CYS A 52 -0.89 -12.71 -18.69
C CYS A 52 -1.85 -11.80 -19.47
N ASP A 53 -2.88 -11.33 -18.78
CA ASP A 53 -3.87 -10.43 -19.35
C ASP A 53 -3.38 -8.97 -19.36
N GLY A 54 -2.27 -8.68 -18.68
CA GLY A 54 -1.70 -7.34 -18.62
C GLY A 54 -0.64 -7.16 -17.56
N ILE A 55 -0.41 -5.90 -17.20
CA ILE A 55 0.62 -5.46 -16.26
C ILE A 55 -0.03 -4.67 -15.12
N ASP A 56 0.47 -4.88 -13.93
CA ASP A 56 0.18 -4.09 -12.74
C ASP A 56 1.42 -3.27 -12.38
N ILE A 57 1.32 -1.96 -12.35
CA ILE A 57 2.43 -1.04 -12.11
C ILE A 57 2.36 -0.51 -10.67
N ASP A 58 3.30 -0.97 -9.86
CA ASP A 58 3.44 -0.62 -8.44
C ASP A 58 4.74 0.16 -8.22
N LEU A 59 4.79 1.38 -8.78
CA LEU A 59 5.92 2.30 -8.64
C LEU A 59 5.60 3.33 -7.55
N GLU A 60 6.30 3.19 -6.43
CA GLU A 60 6.07 3.99 -5.23
C GLU A 60 7.20 4.98 -4.95
N ARG A 61 6.92 5.95 -4.08
CA ARG A 61 7.86 6.91 -3.49
C ARG A 61 8.49 7.87 -4.49
N GLY A 62 7.63 8.61 -5.21
CA GLY A 62 8.07 9.79 -5.98
C GLY A 62 8.48 10.96 -5.07
N ASP A 63 9.01 12.02 -5.68
CA ASP A 63 9.51 13.22 -4.98
C ASP A 63 8.43 14.18 -4.46
N GLY A 64 7.18 13.73 -4.41
CA GLY A 64 6.05 14.52 -3.97
C GLY A 64 5.38 15.32 -5.10
N TYR A 65 4.44 16.18 -4.71
CA TYR A 65 3.52 16.87 -5.64
C TYR A 65 4.22 17.73 -6.73
N SER A 66 5.37 18.30 -6.43
CA SER A 66 6.11 19.14 -7.38
C SER A 66 6.53 18.43 -8.67
N THR A 67 6.51 17.08 -8.68
CA THR A 67 6.92 16.24 -9.81
C THR A 67 5.77 15.44 -10.41
N HIS A 68 4.52 15.79 -10.10
CA HIS A 68 3.36 15.02 -10.58
C HIS A 68 3.20 15.02 -12.09
N THR A 69 3.57 16.10 -12.76
CA THR A 69 3.49 16.22 -14.23
C THR A 69 4.44 15.24 -14.91
N GLU A 70 5.70 15.19 -14.45
CA GLU A 70 6.71 14.27 -14.97
C GLU A 70 6.35 12.80 -14.64
N SER A 71 5.82 12.57 -13.44
CA SER A 71 5.30 11.27 -13.06
C SER A 71 4.13 10.84 -13.96
N THR A 72 3.18 11.73 -14.23
CA THR A 72 2.07 11.48 -15.16
C THR A 72 2.58 11.15 -16.56
N ALA A 73 3.58 11.88 -17.05
CA ALA A 73 4.18 11.63 -18.37
C ALA A 73 4.84 10.24 -18.43
N MET A 74 5.51 9.80 -17.35
CA MET A 74 6.08 8.45 -17.25
C MET A 74 4.97 7.39 -17.35
N PHE A 75 3.89 7.51 -16.58
CA PHE A 75 2.77 6.56 -16.65
C PHE A 75 2.05 6.56 -17.99
N CYS A 76 1.91 7.73 -18.63
CA CYS A 76 1.41 7.87 -20.00
C CYS A 76 2.26 7.03 -20.99
N ASN A 77 3.60 7.13 -20.89
CA ASN A 77 4.50 6.37 -21.75
C ASN A 77 4.39 4.86 -21.52
N ILE A 78 4.26 4.43 -20.26
CA ILE A 78 4.04 3.01 -19.92
C ILE A 78 2.71 2.52 -20.52
N TYR A 79 1.61 3.24 -20.29
CA TYR A 79 0.30 2.91 -20.82
C TYR A 79 0.30 2.78 -22.34
N ASN A 80 0.85 3.80 -23.01
CA ASN A 80 0.92 3.80 -24.47
C ASN A 80 1.77 2.63 -25.00
N THR A 81 2.85 2.26 -24.31
CA THR A 81 3.67 1.09 -24.66
C THR A 81 2.89 -0.21 -24.54
N VAL A 82 2.14 -0.40 -23.45
CA VAL A 82 1.28 -1.57 -23.25
C VAL A 82 0.21 -1.64 -24.34
N LYS A 83 -0.46 -0.53 -24.63
CA LYS A 83 -1.53 -0.47 -25.64
C LYS A 83 -1.02 -0.57 -27.08
N ALA A 84 0.18 -0.11 -27.36
CA ALA A 84 0.82 -0.28 -28.67
C ALA A 84 1.24 -1.75 -28.91
N TYR A 85 1.65 -2.47 -27.86
CA TYR A 85 1.94 -3.90 -27.96
C TYR A 85 0.66 -4.71 -28.24
N ASP A 86 -0.37 -4.52 -27.44
CA ASP A 86 -1.68 -5.16 -27.64
C ASP A 86 -2.75 -4.32 -26.91
N PRO A 87 -3.69 -3.71 -27.62
CA PRO A 87 -4.77 -2.92 -27.01
C PRO A 87 -5.65 -3.68 -26.02
N ALA A 88 -5.69 -5.03 -26.12
CA ALA A 88 -6.45 -5.87 -25.19
C ALA A 88 -5.74 -6.10 -23.86
N LYS A 89 -4.43 -5.84 -23.75
CA LYS A 89 -3.69 -5.97 -22.49
C LYS A 89 -4.15 -4.91 -21.50
N HIS A 90 -4.42 -5.37 -20.30
CA HIS A 90 -4.88 -4.51 -19.19
C HIS A 90 -3.69 -3.86 -18.47
N MET A 91 -3.83 -2.60 -18.10
CA MET A 91 -2.87 -1.92 -17.23
C MET A 91 -3.57 -1.42 -15.98
N ASN A 92 -3.14 -1.95 -14.83
CA ASN A 92 -3.47 -1.42 -13.51
C ASN A 92 -2.33 -0.52 -13.00
N ILE A 93 -2.68 0.50 -12.21
CA ILE A 93 -1.72 1.33 -11.49
C ILE A 93 -2.02 1.25 -10.01
N CYS A 94 -1.01 1.01 -9.17
CA CYS A 94 -1.11 1.18 -7.73
C CYS A 94 -0.90 2.65 -7.36
N LEU A 95 -1.84 3.21 -6.60
CA LEU A 95 -1.85 4.62 -6.21
C LEU A 95 -1.81 4.78 -4.69
N PRO A 96 -1.10 5.77 -4.16
CA PRO A 96 -1.13 6.07 -2.72
C PRO A 96 -2.53 6.51 -2.27
N GLY A 97 -2.89 6.23 -1.02
CA GLY A 97 -4.16 6.67 -0.43
C GLY A 97 -4.18 8.19 -0.22
N MET A 98 -5.00 8.91 -0.98
CA MET A 98 -5.11 10.37 -0.95
C MET A 98 -6.55 10.81 -0.72
N THR A 99 -6.74 11.81 0.16
CA THR A 99 -8.04 12.44 0.44
C THR A 99 -8.21 13.79 -0.26
N SER A 100 -7.16 14.27 -0.90
CA SER A 100 -7.12 15.48 -1.73
C SER A 100 -5.85 15.46 -2.58
N VAL A 101 -5.70 16.40 -3.49
CA VAL A 101 -4.53 16.50 -4.39
C VAL A 101 -3.17 16.55 -3.65
N ASN A 102 -3.15 16.99 -2.41
CA ASN A 102 -1.96 17.06 -1.56
C ASN A 102 -2.11 16.26 -0.25
N GLY A 103 -3.12 15.41 -0.15
CA GLY A 103 -3.53 14.76 1.09
C GLY A 103 -3.17 13.28 1.18
N SER A 104 -1.94 12.90 0.82
CA SER A 104 -1.48 11.52 1.01
C SER A 104 -0.91 11.27 2.40
N VAL A 105 -1.04 10.06 2.90
CA VAL A 105 -0.31 9.59 4.07
C VAL A 105 1.14 9.29 3.70
N GLY A 106 2.08 9.65 4.57
CA GLY A 106 3.50 9.42 4.33
C GLY A 106 4.16 10.35 3.30
N GLY A 107 3.44 11.37 2.78
CA GLY A 107 3.99 12.31 1.81
C GLY A 107 4.11 11.75 0.39
N GLU A 108 3.48 10.63 0.09
CA GLU A 108 3.49 9.98 -1.23
C GLU A 108 2.47 10.63 -2.18
N ASN A 109 2.61 11.91 -2.43
CA ASN A 109 1.72 12.69 -3.30
C ASN A 109 2.37 13.02 -4.66
N TRP A 110 3.07 12.07 -5.23
CA TRP A 110 3.76 12.17 -6.52
C TRP A 110 2.82 12.16 -7.73
N CYS A 111 1.54 11.95 -7.53
CA CYS A 111 0.55 11.84 -8.58
C CYS A 111 -0.68 12.73 -8.32
N VAL A 112 -1.44 12.95 -9.38
CA VAL A 112 -2.79 13.50 -9.34
C VAL A 112 -3.71 12.46 -9.96
N TYR A 113 -4.68 11.97 -9.22
CA TYR A 113 -5.55 10.87 -9.68
C TYR A 113 -6.23 11.18 -11.02
N GLY A 114 -6.79 12.40 -11.16
CA GLY A 114 -7.47 12.80 -12.38
C GLY A 114 -6.56 12.84 -13.62
N ASP A 115 -5.27 13.15 -13.43
CA ASP A 115 -4.30 13.16 -14.52
C ASP A 115 -3.95 11.75 -15.01
N LEU A 116 -4.08 10.75 -14.12
CA LEU A 116 -3.80 9.34 -14.41
C LEU A 116 -5.01 8.56 -14.93
N ASP A 117 -6.21 9.07 -14.81
CA ASP A 117 -7.43 8.37 -15.24
C ASP A 117 -7.40 7.94 -16.70
N ALA A 118 -6.82 8.77 -17.58
CA ALA A 118 -6.67 8.44 -18.99
C ALA A 118 -5.59 7.37 -19.29
N TYR A 119 -4.72 7.08 -18.32
CA TYR A 119 -3.53 6.26 -18.51
C TYR A 119 -3.53 4.99 -17.66
N CYS A 120 -4.72 4.49 -17.32
CA CYS A 120 -4.92 3.19 -16.72
C CYS A 120 -6.26 2.58 -17.14
N ASP A 121 -6.36 1.28 -17.15
CA ASP A 121 -7.64 0.58 -17.27
C ASP A 121 -8.30 0.42 -15.90
N THR A 122 -7.49 0.24 -14.85
CA THR A 122 -7.91 0.24 -13.45
C THR A 122 -6.84 0.89 -12.56
N ALA A 123 -7.25 1.34 -11.40
CA ALA A 123 -6.40 1.90 -10.37
C ALA A 123 -6.66 1.22 -9.02
N SER A 124 -5.63 0.62 -8.45
CA SER A 124 -5.67 0.03 -7.11
C SER A 124 -5.14 1.05 -6.11
N ILE A 125 -6.03 1.67 -5.35
CA ILE A 125 -5.64 2.65 -4.34
C ILE A 125 -5.24 1.92 -3.06
N MET A 126 -4.01 2.15 -2.60
CA MET A 126 -3.46 1.60 -1.35
C MET A 126 -4.07 2.32 -0.15
N SER A 127 -5.34 2.01 0.14
CA SER A 127 -6.11 2.61 1.24
C SER A 127 -5.80 1.95 2.59
N TYR A 128 -4.51 1.72 2.84
CA TYR A 128 -3.93 1.14 4.05
C TYR A 128 -2.57 1.79 4.36
N GLY A 129 -2.05 1.53 5.54
CA GLY A 129 -0.77 2.12 5.97
C GLY A 129 -0.92 3.46 6.70
N MET A 130 -2.14 3.85 7.13
CA MET A 130 -2.32 5.01 8.01
C MET A 130 -1.50 4.84 9.28
N ALA A 131 -1.64 3.69 9.94
CA ALA A 131 -0.71 3.28 10.97
C ALA A 131 0.28 2.26 10.41
N TRP A 132 1.55 2.42 10.76
CA TRP A 132 2.69 1.64 10.28
C TRP A 132 3.74 1.46 11.39
N ALA A 133 4.81 0.71 11.13
CA ALA A 133 5.82 0.36 12.13
C ALA A 133 6.38 1.55 12.92
N GLY A 134 6.55 2.71 12.29
CA GLY A 134 7.12 3.92 12.90
C GLY A 134 6.09 4.96 13.36
N SER A 135 4.80 4.71 13.18
CA SER A 135 3.74 5.59 13.64
C SER A 135 3.36 5.31 15.09
N ALA A 136 2.60 6.22 15.70
CA ALA A 136 1.83 5.89 16.90
C ALA A 136 0.87 4.71 16.61
N PRO A 137 0.51 3.91 17.63
CA PRO A 137 -0.50 2.88 17.50
C PRO A 137 -1.82 3.42 16.97
N GLY A 138 -2.42 2.68 16.04
CA GLY A 138 -3.69 3.07 15.43
C GLY A 138 -4.13 2.07 14.35
N PRO A 139 -5.31 2.27 13.77
CA PRO A 139 -5.81 1.43 12.70
C PRO A 139 -4.99 1.61 11.41
N VAL A 140 -4.75 0.50 10.71
CA VAL A 140 -4.02 0.48 9.43
C VAL A 140 -4.82 1.16 8.33
N SER A 141 -6.15 1.02 8.36
CA SER A 141 -7.09 1.61 7.41
C SER A 141 -8.34 2.11 8.15
N PRO A 142 -8.28 3.30 8.78
CA PRO A 142 -9.43 3.88 9.45
C PRO A 142 -10.58 4.11 8.48
N ARG A 143 -11.81 3.87 8.91
CA ARG A 143 -12.99 4.04 8.06
C ARG A 143 -13.14 5.48 7.55
N SER A 144 -12.93 6.46 8.41
CA SER A 144 -13.03 7.88 8.06
C SER A 144 -12.04 8.28 6.96
N TRP A 145 -10.82 7.74 7.01
CA TRP A 145 -9.81 7.96 5.99
C TRP A 145 -10.17 7.24 4.67
N LEU A 146 -10.66 5.99 4.76
CA LEU A 146 -11.13 5.23 3.60
C LEU A 146 -12.27 5.94 2.88
N GLU A 147 -13.25 6.47 3.64
CA GLU A 147 -14.35 7.28 3.10
C GLU A 147 -13.82 8.55 2.42
N GLY A 148 -12.85 9.23 3.02
CA GLY A 148 -12.21 10.39 2.42
C GLY A 148 -11.46 10.09 1.11
N ILE A 149 -10.78 8.94 1.03
CA ILE A 149 -10.13 8.45 -0.20
C ILE A 149 -11.19 8.19 -1.27
N TYR A 150 -12.25 7.45 -0.93
CA TYR A 150 -13.33 7.14 -1.84
C TYR A 150 -13.99 8.42 -2.39
N ASP A 151 -14.32 9.34 -1.51
CA ASP A 151 -14.95 10.61 -1.87
C ASP A 151 -14.07 11.47 -2.78
N TYR A 152 -12.77 11.47 -2.56
CA TYR A 152 -11.84 12.18 -3.43
C TYR A 152 -11.66 11.47 -4.77
N ALA A 153 -11.35 10.19 -4.76
CA ALA A 153 -11.08 9.41 -5.96
C ALA A 153 -12.25 9.44 -6.95
N THR A 154 -13.48 9.21 -6.47
CA THR A 154 -14.67 9.16 -7.31
C THR A 154 -15.10 10.52 -7.88
N LYS A 155 -14.57 11.62 -7.36
CA LYS A 155 -14.79 12.96 -7.93
C LYS A 155 -13.86 13.26 -9.11
N VAL A 156 -12.70 12.62 -9.18
CA VAL A 156 -11.63 13.00 -10.13
C VAL A 156 -11.24 11.85 -11.07
N MET A 157 -11.66 10.62 -10.81
CA MET A 157 -11.45 9.45 -11.66
C MET A 157 -12.79 8.79 -12.00
N ASN A 158 -12.80 8.00 -13.07
CA ASN A 158 -13.93 7.14 -13.37
C ASN A 158 -14.11 6.08 -12.27
N PRO A 159 -15.25 6.07 -11.55
CA PRO A 159 -15.48 5.12 -10.45
C PRO A 159 -15.36 3.65 -10.84
N ASP A 160 -15.67 3.29 -12.10
CA ASP A 160 -15.60 1.90 -12.59
C ASP A 160 -14.15 1.38 -12.70
N LYS A 161 -13.17 2.25 -12.61
CA LYS A 161 -11.74 1.89 -12.63
C LYS A 161 -11.15 1.70 -11.23
N ILE A 162 -11.84 2.13 -10.17
CA ILE A 162 -11.27 2.27 -8.83
C ILE A 162 -11.41 0.98 -8.03
N PHE A 163 -10.30 0.48 -7.51
CA PHE A 163 -10.27 -0.55 -6.48
C PHE A 163 -9.63 0.01 -5.20
N LEU A 164 -10.28 -0.21 -4.06
CA LEU A 164 -9.74 0.16 -2.75
C LEU A 164 -9.07 -1.05 -2.11
N GLY A 165 -7.79 -0.89 -1.75
CA GLY A 165 -7.01 -1.91 -1.09
C GLY A 165 -7.48 -2.15 0.35
N MET A 166 -7.71 -3.42 0.71
CA MET A 166 -8.11 -3.83 2.06
C MET A 166 -6.95 -4.55 2.74
N PRO A 167 -6.45 -4.07 3.90
CA PRO A 167 -5.36 -4.73 4.59
C PRO A 167 -5.83 -6.02 5.26
N ALA A 168 -5.10 -7.09 5.04
CA ALA A 168 -5.25 -8.35 5.78
C ALA A 168 -4.14 -8.53 6.84
N TYR A 169 -3.57 -7.42 7.30
CA TYR A 169 -2.49 -7.36 8.28
C TYR A 169 -2.74 -6.21 9.27
N GLY A 170 -1.98 -6.21 10.35
CA GLY A 170 -1.94 -5.15 11.34
C GLY A 170 -0.53 -4.97 11.87
N TRP A 171 -0.37 -4.07 12.82
CA TRP A 171 0.88 -3.80 13.50
C TRP A 171 0.74 -4.09 14.99
N ASN A 172 1.82 -4.56 15.60
CA ASN A 172 1.98 -4.69 17.04
C ASN A 172 3.09 -3.73 17.47
N TRP A 173 2.78 -2.81 18.37
CA TRP A 173 3.76 -1.91 18.96
C TRP A 173 4.01 -2.32 20.41
N GLN A 174 5.28 -2.48 20.76
CA GLN A 174 5.66 -2.63 22.16
C GLN A 174 5.69 -1.24 22.78
N ILE A 175 4.70 -0.94 23.59
CA ILE A 175 4.62 0.32 24.34
C ILE A 175 5.21 0.05 25.73
N TYR A 176 6.42 0.52 25.96
CA TYR A 176 7.01 0.51 27.28
C TYR A 176 6.87 1.90 27.88
N ASP A 177 5.97 2.06 28.82
CA ASP A 177 5.86 3.26 29.65
C ASP A 177 6.98 3.28 30.70
N THR A 178 8.23 3.36 30.26
CA THR A 178 9.34 3.66 31.15
C THR A 178 9.82 5.09 30.90
N PRO A 179 10.28 5.82 31.93
CA PRO A 179 10.84 7.17 31.76
C PRO A 179 11.93 7.25 30.69
N GLU A 180 12.63 6.13 30.43
CA GLU A 180 13.69 6.00 29.43
C GLU A 180 13.15 5.93 28.00
N ASN A 181 11.89 5.61 27.80
CA ASN A 181 11.23 5.45 26.50
C ASN A 181 10.30 6.62 26.12
N LEU A 182 10.11 7.59 27.04
CA LEU A 182 9.39 8.83 26.74
C LEU A 182 10.08 9.55 25.57
N GLY A 183 9.38 9.67 24.45
CA GLY A 183 9.87 10.35 23.24
C GLY A 183 10.69 9.46 22.28
N LYS A 184 10.79 8.13 22.52
CA LYS A 184 11.36 7.21 21.54
C LYS A 184 10.36 6.84 20.46
N THR A 185 10.86 6.65 19.25
CA THR A 185 10.11 6.22 18.08
C THR A 185 9.52 4.83 18.34
N TYR A 186 8.22 4.66 18.15
CA TYR A 186 7.56 3.36 18.19
C TYR A 186 8.15 2.45 17.11
N ARG A 187 8.34 1.17 17.47
CA ARG A 187 8.72 0.14 16.50
C ARG A 187 7.62 -0.91 16.45
N GLY A 188 6.80 -0.84 15.41
CA GLY A 188 5.79 -1.84 15.16
C GLY A 188 6.36 -3.05 14.43
N THR A 189 5.81 -4.23 14.73
CA THR A 189 6.05 -5.47 13.98
C THR A 189 4.76 -5.83 13.26
N SER A 190 4.85 -6.14 11.97
CA SER A 190 3.68 -6.53 11.19
C SER A 190 3.13 -7.88 11.64
N ASN A 191 1.82 -8.00 11.66
CA ASN A 191 1.12 -9.20 12.04
C ASN A 191 -0.02 -9.52 11.08
N THR A 192 -0.23 -10.80 10.81
CA THR A 192 -1.40 -11.25 10.08
C THR A 192 -2.64 -11.19 11.01
N TYR A 193 -3.82 -11.09 10.41
CA TYR A 193 -5.09 -11.19 11.14
C TYR A 193 -5.15 -12.46 12.01
N TYR A 194 -4.65 -13.58 11.50
CA TYR A 194 -4.62 -14.84 12.25
C TYR A 194 -3.77 -14.75 13.51
N ALA A 195 -2.57 -14.18 13.43
CA ALA A 195 -1.70 -13.97 14.58
C ALA A 195 -2.35 -13.03 15.62
N ALA A 196 -2.92 -11.90 15.17
CA ALA A 196 -3.63 -10.99 16.05
C ALA A 196 -4.81 -11.66 16.76
N LYS A 197 -5.59 -12.48 16.04
CA LYS A 197 -6.69 -13.24 16.62
C LYS A 197 -6.21 -14.24 17.68
N LEU A 198 -5.11 -14.96 17.43
CA LEU A 198 -4.53 -15.89 18.40
C LEU A 198 -4.10 -15.15 19.69
N TRP A 199 -3.51 -13.98 19.57
CA TRP A 199 -3.15 -13.16 20.73
C TRP A 199 -4.35 -12.75 21.57
N MET A 200 -5.38 -12.25 20.90
CA MET A 200 -6.62 -11.81 21.56
C MET A 200 -7.35 -12.96 22.26
N THR A 201 -7.16 -14.20 21.80
CA THR A 201 -7.79 -15.40 22.40
C THR A 201 -6.88 -16.15 23.37
N GLY A 202 -5.68 -15.62 23.67
CA GLY A 202 -4.74 -16.24 24.63
C GLY A 202 -4.01 -17.47 24.10
N GLY A 203 -4.01 -17.70 22.78
CA GLY A 203 -3.46 -18.90 22.15
C GLY A 203 -2.07 -18.78 21.50
N TYR A 204 -1.34 -17.67 21.68
CA TYR A 204 -0.07 -17.45 21.00
C TYR A 204 1.09 -17.22 21.96
N ASN A 205 2.16 -18.02 21.82
CA ASN A 205 3.46 -17.72 22.40
C ASN A 205 4.27 -16.91 21.39
N PHE A 206 4.70 -15.72 21.78
CA PHE A 206 5.63 -14.93 20.99
C PHE A 206 6.99 -15.61 20.93
N THR A 207 7.35 -16.07 19.75
CA THR A 207 8.67 -16.52 19.28
C THR A 207 9.51 -17.39 20.24
N ASP A 208 10.07 -18.45 19.69
CA ASP A 208 11.00 -19.37 20.34
C ASP A 208 12.29 -18.70 20.87
N ASP A 209 12.52 -17.41 20.57
CA ASP A 209 13.76 -16.69 20.93
C ASP A 209 13.58 -15.53 21.93
N ALA A 210 12.38 -15.22 22.38
CA ALA A 210 12.17 -14.21 23.42
C ALA A 210 11.94 -14.88 24.78
N PRO A 211 12.60 -14.43 25.87
CA PRO A 211 12.28 -14.91 27.20
C PRO A 211 10.79 -14.68 27.47
N PRO A 212 10.09 -15.63 28.14
CA PRO A 212 8.68 -15.49 28.42
C PRO A 212 8.46 -14.21 29.22
N GLN A 213 7.95 -13.20 28.53
CA GLN A 213 7.49 -11.99 29.20
C GLN A 213 6.20 -12.35 29.97
N PRO A 214 6.01 -11.84 31.18
CA PRO A 214 4.76 -12.03 31.89
C PRO A 214 3.63 -11.56 30.96
N PHE A 215 2.66 -12.42 30.71
CA PHE A 215 1.50 -12.11 29.89
C PHE A 215 0.78 -10.90 30.49
N LEU A 216 0.97 -9.75 29.87
CA LEU A 216 0.11 -8.62 30.16
C LEU A 216 -1.27 -8.95 29.54
N PRO A 217 -2.35 -8.81 30.28
CA PRO A 217 -3.68 -9.02 29.71
C PRO A 217 -3.88 -8.10 28.54
N ILE A 218 -4.19 -8.67 27.38
CA ILE A 218 -4.53 -7.88 26.18
C ILE A 218 -5.96 -7.41 26.34
N VAL A 219 -6.16 -6.11 26.32
CA VAL A 219 -7.50 -5.50 26.31
C VAL A 219 -7.83 -5.16 24.87
N ALA A 220 -8.87 -5.79 24.35
CA ALA A 220 -9.40 -5.49 23.02
C ALA A 220 -10.39 -4.33 23.12
N TYR A 221 -10.25 -3.38 22.23
CA TYR A 221 -11.13 -2.22 22.10
C TYR A 221 -11.73 -2.20 20.70
N TRP A 222 -12.86 -1.53 20.59
CA TRP A 222 -13.48 -1.20 19.34
C TRP A 222 -13.50 0.32 19.20
N ASP A 223 -12.92 0.82 18.12
CA ASP A 223 -13.03 2.24 17.80
C ASP A 223 -14.35 2.47 17.07
N ASP A 224 -15.30 3.11 17.73
CA ASP A 224 -16.62 3.38 17.18
C ASP A 224 -16.60 4.43 16.06
N TYR A 225 -15.63 5.31 16.06
CA TYR A 225 -15.48 6.33 15.02
C TYR A 225 -14.88 5.75 13.75
N ASP A 226 -13.74 5.08 13.86
CA ASP A 226 -13.04 4.49 12.72
C ASP A 226 -13.52 3.08 12.36
N LYS A 227 -14.46 2.52 13.16
CA LYS A 227 -14.99 1.16 12.98
C LYS A 227 -13.90 0.10 12.84
N ALA A 228 -12.86 0.24 13.65
CA ALA A 228 -11.69 -0.62 13.62
C ALA A 228 -11.42 -1.27 14.99
N PRO A 229 -11.06 -2.56 15.02
CA PRO A 229 -10.60 -3.19 16.26
C PRO A 229 -9.16 -2.80 16.55
N TYR A 230 -8.85 -2.57 17.80
CA TYR A 230 -7.50 -2.43 18.29
C TYR A 230 -7.33 -3.08 19.66
N ALA A 231 -6.11 -3.46 20.00
CA ALA A 231 -5.82 -4.08 21.27
C ALA A 231 -4.43 -3.63 21.76
N PHE A 232 -4.30 -3.43 23.06
CA PHE A 232 -2.99 -3.24 23.67
C PHE A 232 -2.80 -4.20 24.85
N PRO A 233 -1.55 -4.56 25.18
CA PRO A 233 -1.27 -5.13 26.48
C PRO A 233 -1.61 -4.07 27.54
N HIS A 234 -2.39 -4.46 28.55
CA HIS A 234 -2.69 -3.59 29.68
C HIS A 234 -1.42 -3.43 30.52
N VAL A 235 -0.81 -2.26 30.47
CA VAL A 235 0.26 -1.93 31.41
C VAL A 235 -0.44 -1.54 32.72
N TYR A 236 -0.23 -2.36 33.76
CA TYR A 236 -0.65 -1.95 35.10
C TYR A 236 0.17 -0.71 35.49
N ASP A 237 -0.50 0.39 35.81
CA ASP A 237 0.09 1.49 36.53
C ASP A 237 0.65 0.97 37.85
N TYR A 238 1.95 0.77 37.91
CA TYR A 238 2.66 0.73 39.18
C TYR A 238 2.90 2.17 39.63
N MET A 239 1.83 2.84 39.99
CA MET A 239 1.87 4.08 40.71
C MET A 239 1.09 3.85 42.01
N GLU A 240 1.74 3.18 42.95
CA GLU A 240 1.59 3.43 44.39
C GLU A 240 2.97 3.53 45.03
#